data_e87e5d5fd635388040a0ec16632f6d6b
#
_entry.id   e87e5d5fd635388040a0ec16632f6d6b
#
_cell.length_a   1.000
_cell.length_b   1.000
_cell.length_c   1.000
_cell.angle_alpha   90.00
_cell.angle_beta   90.00
_cell.angle_gamma   90.00
#
_symmetry.space_group_name_H-M   'P 1'
#
loop_
_entity.id
_entity.type
_entity.pdbx_description
1 polymer ?
#
loop_
_entity_poly.entity_id
_entity_poly.type
_entity_poly.pdbx_seq_one_letter_code
_entity_poly.pdbx_strand_id
1 'polypeptide(L)'
;MNTYFLDTNILIYATSLAADHAGRKAIARDWVARSDWGLSTQVLMEFYANARQPRHGLPAQAPRRLVEQLAASRPVQPMEHALVLEALALSERYRLSHWDAAILCAARRLGAHTVVSEDLAHGQDYNGITVFNPFLG
;
A
#
# COMPACT_ATOMS: atom_id res chain seq x y z
N MET A 1 -11.40 -13.20 1.38
CA MET A 1 -12.03 -11.94 0.97
C MET A 1 -11.07 -10.78 1.27
N ASN A 2 -10.91 -9.86 0.34
CA ASN A 2 -9.96 -8.77 0.52
C ASN A 2 -10.65 -7.56 1.14
N THR A 3 -10.64 -7.50 2.48
CA THR A 3 -11.26 -6.43 3.23
C THR A 3 -10.42 -5.16 3.20
N TYR A 4 -9.09 -5.34 3.15
CA TYR A 4 -8.13 -4.25 3.25
C TYR A 4 -7.22 -4.18 2.04
N PHE A 5 -6.71 -2.97 1.79
CA PHE A 5 -5.66 -2.72 0.81
C PHE A 5 -4.49 -2.10 1.57
N LEU A 6 -3.30 -2.69 1.47
CA LEU A 6 -2.12 -2.15 2.14
C LEU A 6 -1.31 -1.26 1.20
N ASP A 7 -1.09 -0.01 1.63
CA ASP A 7 -0.25 0.92 0.91
C ASP A 7 1.23 0.60 1.12
N THR A 8 2.07 1.16 0.27
CA THR A 8 3.51 0.90 0.23
C THR A 8 4.20 1.09 1.58
N ASN A 9 3.85 2.16 2.31
CA ASN A 9 4.52 2.47 3.59
C ASN A 9 4.39 1.33 4.61
N ILE A 10 3.25 0.63 4.64
CA ILE A 10 3.05 -0.50 5.55
C ILE A 10 4.05 -1.62 5.24
N LEU A 11 4.24 -1.93 3.96
CA LEU A 11 5.17 -2.98 3.54
C LEU A 11 6.62 -2.59 3.82
N ILE A 12 6.97 -1.33 3.64
CA ILE A 12 8.31 -0.82 3.93
C ILE A 12 8.62 -0.94 5.42
N TYR A 13 7.73 -0.49 6.30
CA TYR A 13 7.96 -0.58 7.73
C TYR A 13 8.08 -2.04 8.19
N ALA A 14 7.32 -2.95 7.59
CA ALA A 14 7.37 -4.37 7.95
C ALA A 14 8.70 -5.03 7.58
N THR A 15 9.38 -4.56 6.52
CA THR A 15 10.57 -5.21 5.96
C THR A 15 11.87 -4.46 6.19
N SER A 16 11.82 -3.13 6.41
CA SER A 16 13.02 -2.31 6.61
C SER A 16 13.80 -2.73 7.85
N LEU A 17 15.12 -2.68 7.76
CA LEU A 17 16.02 -2.93 8.89
C LEU A 17 16.48 -1.63 9.56
N ALA A 18 15.96 -0.48 9.13
CA ALA A 18 16.28 0.80 9.72
C ALA A 18 15.76 0.90 11.16
N ALA A 19 16.63 1.36 12.08
CA ALA A 19 16.29 1.43 13.51
C ALA A 19 15.19 2.45 13.82
N ASP A 20 15.07 3.50 13.01
CA ASP A 20 14.08 4.56 13.21
C ASP A 20 12.63 4.11 12.92
N HIS A 21 12.45 2.91 12.35
CA HIS A 21 11.13 2.32 12.12
C HIS A 21 10.68 1.37 13.24
N ALA A 22 11.44 1.24 14.31
CA ALA A 22 11.21 0.22 15.35
C ALA A 22 9.79 0.23 15.90
N GLY A 23 9.22 1.41 16.18
CA GLY A 23 7.86 1.54 16.72
C GLY A 23 6.76 1.17 15.74
N ARG A 24 7.00 1.35 14.44
CA ARG A 24 6.04 1.04 13.39
C ARG A 24 6.15 -0.39 12.89
N LYS A 25 7.32 -0.98 13.03
CA LYS A 25 7.63 -2.30 12.47
C LYS A 25 6.73 -3.40 13.01
N ALA A 26 6.53 -3.46 14.31
CA ALA A 26 5.67 -4.47 14.92
C ALA A 26 4.23 -4.34 14.43
N ILE A 27 3.71 -3.12 14.38
CA ILE A 27 2.35 -2.84 13.92
C ILE A 27 2.22 -3.23 12.44
N ALA A 28 3.17 -2.82 11.60
CA ALA A 28 3.16 -3.13 10.18
C ALA A 28 3.25 -4.64 9.93
N ARG A 29 4.08 -5.36 10.68
CA ARG A 29 4.19 -6.81 10.56
C ARG A 29 2.91 -7.53 10.94
N ASP A 30 2.19 -7.04 11.94
CA ASP A 30 0.89 -7.60 12.30
C ASP A 30 -0.11 -7.45 11.16
N TRP A 31 -0.09 -6.31 10.45
CA TRP A 31 -0.94 -6.11 9.28
C TRP A 31 -0.57 -7.05 8.14
N VAL A 32 0.71 -7.17 7.83
CA VAL A 32 1.19 -8.03 6.74
C VAL A 32 0.88 -9.51 7.03
N ALA A 33 0.87 -9.91 8.29
CA ALA A 33 0.56 -11.30 8.68
C ALA A 33 -0.91 -11.67 8.49
N ARG A 34 -1.80 -10.70 8.32
CA ARG A 34 -3.23 -10.98 8.07
C ARG A 34 -3.40 -11.58 6.68
N SER A 35 -4.52 -12.28 6.48
CA SER A 35 -4.82 -12.93 5.20
C SER A 35 -5.87 -12.20 4.36
N ASP A 36 -6.43 -11.10 4.86
CA ASP A 36 -7.59 -10.42 4.29
C ASP A 36 -7.25 -9.10 3.59
N TRP A 37 -6.11 -9.05 2.91
CA TRP A 37 -5.68 -7.83 2.23
C TRP A 37 -5.08 -8.13 0.86
N GLY A 38 -5.10 -7.10 0.02
CA GLY A 38 -4.46 -7.12 -1.29
C GLY A 38 -3.68 -5.83 -1.53
N LEU A 39 -3.12 -5.72 -2.72
CA LEU A 39 -2.32 -4.58 -3.13
C LEU A 39 -2.46 -4.39 -4.64
N SER A 40 -1.64 -3.50 -5.23
CA SER A 40 -1.68 -3.22 -6.65
C SER A 40 -0.30 -3.31 -7.28
N THR A 41 -0.26 -3.34 -8.62
CA THR A 41 1.02 -3.29 -9.34
C THR A 41 1.77 -1.99 -9.05
N GLN A 42 1.06 -0.88 -8.83
CA GLN A 42 1.69 0.38 -8.41
C GLN A 42 2.42 0.20 -7.09
N VAL A 43 1.77 -0.42 -6.09
CA VAL A 43 2.38 -0.66 -4.78
C VAL A 43 3.62 -1.54 -4.92
N LEU A 44 3.57 -2.57 -5.76
CA LEU A 44 4.74 -3.43 -6.00
C LEU A 44 5.93 -2.63 -6.54
N MET A 45 5.69 -1.73 -7.50
CA MET A 45 6.74 -0.90 -8.08
C MET A 45 7.28 0.13 -7.08
N GLU A 46 6.39 0.79 -6.35
CA GLU A 46 6.79 1.75 -5.32
C GLU A 46 7.57 1.06 -4.20
N PHE A 47 7.12 -0.12 -3.79
CA PHE A 47 7.82 -0.90 -2.78
C PHE A 47 9.23 -1.26 -3.24
N TYR A 48 9.36 -1.78 -4.46
CA TYR A 48 10.65 -2.16 -5.03
C TYR A 48 11.62 -0.97 -5.04
N ALA A 49 11.17 0.17 -5.57
CA ALA A 49 11.98 1.37 -5.66
C ALA A 49 12.45 1.86 -4.28
N ASN A 50 11.55 1.84 -3.30
CA ASN A 50 11.84 2.32 -1.94
C ASN A 50 12.71 1.33 -1.18
N ALA A 51 12.40 0.03 -1.25
CA ALA A 51 13.13 -1.01 -0.52
C ALA A 51 14.61 -1.12 -0.93
N ARG A 52 14.95 -0.70 -2.15
CA ARG A 52 16.33 -0.69 -2.65
C ARG A 52 17.19 0.42 -2.03
N GLN A 53 16.59 1.39 -1.37
CA GLN A 53 17.35 2.50 -0.79
C GLN A 53 18.24 2.01 0.34
N PRO A 54 19.52 2.45 0.40
CA PRO A 54 20.48 1.96 1.39
C PRO A 54 20.03 2.12 2.85
N ARG A 55 19.21 3.13 3.13
CA ARG A 55 18.73 3.38 4.49
C ARG A 55 17.96 2.21 5.10
N HIS A 56 17.38 1.34 4.27
CA HIS A 56 16.62 0.19 4.76
C HIS A 56 17.49 -1.02 5.10
N GLY A 57 18.77 -1.00 4.69
CA GLY A 57 19.73 -2.02 5.07
C GLY A 57 19.50 -3.40 4.49
N LEU A 58 18.67 -3.54 3.47
CA LEU A 58 18.36 -4.84 2.88
C LEU A 58 19.47 -5.30 1.93
N PRO A 59 19.75 -6.63 1.87
CA PRO A 59 20.64 -7.17 0.85
C PRO A 59 20.15 -6.84 -0.55
N ALA A 60 21.08 -6.74 -1.52
CA ALA A 60 20.77 -6.28 -2.88
C ALA A 60 19.66 -7.08 -3.56
N GLN A 61 19.57 -8.38 -3.33
CA GLN A 61 18.57 -9.25 -3.95
C GLN A 61 17.25 -9.34 -3.18
N ALA A 62 17.18 -8.80 -1.96
CA ALA A 62 15.99 -8.92 -1.12
C ALA A 62 14.76 -8.18 -1.68
N PRO A 63 14.87 -6.95 -2.19
CA PRO A 63 13.69 -6.26 -2.70
C PRO A 63 12.94 -7.02 -3.79
N ARG A 64 13.65 -7.61 -4.74
CA ARG A 64 13.03 -8.39 -5.80
C ARG A 64 12.35 -9.64 -5.25
N ARG A 65 12.99 -10.35 -4.34
CA ARG A 65 12.40 -11.54 -3.72
C ARG A 65 11.12 -11.21 -2.95
N LEU A 66 11.14 -10.08 -2.24
CA LEU A 66 9.96 -9.64 -1.49
C LEU A 66 8.80 -9.31 -2.43
N VAL A 67 9.06 -8.65 -3.56
CA VAL A 67 8.04 -8.37 -4.58
C VAL A 67 7.47 -9.68 -5.12
N GLU A 68 8.32 -10.64 -5.46
CA GLU A 68 7.88 -11.94 -5.97
C GLU A 68 7.01 -12.67 -4.96
N GLN A 69 7.38 -12.65 -3.69
CA GLN A 69 6.60 -13.26 -2.61
C GLN A 69 5.24 -12.58 -2.42
N LEU A 70 5.21 -11.26 -2.44
CA LEU A 70 3.97 -10.50 -2.32
C LEU A 70 3.03 -10.81 -3.48
N ALA A 71 3.56 -10.80 -4.71
CA ALA A 71 2.76 -11.06 -5.90
C ALA A 71 2.23 -12.50 -5.94
N ALA A 72 2.97 -13.46 -5.36
CA ALA A 72 2.56 -14.86 -5.32
C ALA A 72 1.53 -15.13 -4.21
N SER A 73 1.55 -14.36 -3.12
CA SER A 73 0.77 -14.67 -1.92
C SER A 73 -0.48 -13.80 -1.72
N ARG A 74 -0.62 -12.70 -2.45
CA ARG A 74 -1.74 -11.77 -2.27
C ARG A 74 -2.35 -11.39 -3.61
N PRO A 75 -3.65 -11.06 -3.63
CA PRO A 75 -4.29 -10.50 -4.84
C PRO A 75 -3.65 -9.17 -5.22
N VAL A 76 -3.35 -9.01 -6.49
CA VAL A 76 -2.71 -7.81 -7.03
C VAL A 76 -3.62 -7.21 -8.09
N GLN A 77 -4.08 -5.98 -7.85
CA GLN A 77 -4.87 -5.25 -8.83
C GLN A 77 -3.94 -4.61 -9.87
N PRO A 78 -4.08 -4.97 -11.16
CA PRO A 78 -3.28 -4.33 -12.20
C PRO A 78 -3.71 -2.88 -12.41
N MET A 79 -2.74 -2.02 -12.75
CA MET A 79 -3.03 -0.63 -13.13
C MET A 79 -3.45 -0.60 -14.59
N GLU A 80 -4.73 -0.85 -14.82
CA GLU A 80 -5.31 -0.87 -16.14
C GLU A 80 -5.62 0.55 -16.63
N HIS A 81 -5.78 0.68 -17.94
CA HIS A 81 -6.15 1.94 -18.57
C HIS A 81 -7.37 2.59 -17.89
N ALA A 82 -8.44 1.82 -17.69
CA ALA A 82 -9.66 2.35 -17.09
C ALA A 82 -9.42 2.85 -15.66
N LEU A 83 -8.56 2.17 -14.90
CA LEU A 83 -8.21 2.60 -13.55
C LEU A 83 -7.48 3.94 -13.56
N VAL A 84 -6.58 4.15 -14.52
CA VAL A 84 -5.88 5.43 -14.66
C VAL A 84 -6.88 6.57 -14.86
N LEU A 85 -7.84 6.40 -15.74
CA LEU A 85 -8.85 7.43 -15.99
C LEU A 85 -9.71 7.71 -14.75
N GLU A 86 -10.12 6.66 -14.03
CA GLU A 86 -10.84 6.82 -12.77
C GLU A 86 -10.02 7.58 -11.73
N ALA A 87 -8.73 7.28 -11.64
CA ALA A 87 -7.84 7.92 -10.68
C ALA A 87 -7.70 9.41 -10.96
N LEU A 88 -7.61 9.81 -12.23
CA LEU A 88 -7.54 11.22 -12.59
C LEU A 88 -8.82 11.96 -12.17
N ALA A 89 -9.98 11.38 -12.40
CA ALA A 89 -11.23 11.97 -11.99
C ALA A 89 -11.36 12.08 -10.46
N LEU A 90 -10.95 11.04 -9.75
CA LEU A 90 -10.98 11.03 -8.28
C LEU A 90 -9.99 12.05 -7.69
N SER A 91 -8.83 12.18 -8.31
CA SER A 91 -7.81 13.16 -7.95
C SER A 91 -8.37 14.58 -7.99
N GLU A 92 -9.07 14.93 -9.06
CA GLU A 92 -9.69 16.25 -9.19
C GLU A 92 -10.80 16.46 -8.16
N ARG A 93 -11.64 15.46 -7.94
CA ARG A 93 -12.78 15.55 -7.03
C ARG A 93 -12.34 15.82 -5.58
N TYR A 94 -11.31 15.12 -5.12
CA TYR A 94 -10.86 15.19 -3.74
C TYR A 94 -9.57 15.98 -3.54
N ARG A 95 -9.01 16.54 -4.61
CA ARG A 95 -7.75 17.30 -4.58
C ARG A 95 -6.60 16.47 -4.01
N LEU A 96 -6.52 15.23 -4.46
CA LEU A 96 -5.43 14.31 -4.11
C LEU A 96 -4.43 14.24 -5.26
N SER A 97 -3.22 13.79 -4.97
CA SER A 97 -2.31 13.41 -6.05
C SER A 97 -2.94 12.27 -6.85
N HIS A 98 -2.61 12.18 -8.13
CA HIS A 98 -3.12 11.09 -8.96
C HIS A 98 -2.59 9.73 -8.48
N TRP A 99 -1.41 9.70 -7.86
CA TRP A 99 -0.87 8.46 -7.28
C TRP A 99 -1.71 7.97 -6.10
N ASP A 100 -2.09 8.86 -5.20
CA ASP A 100 -2.96 8.53 -4.07
C ASP A 100 -4.34 8.13 -4.53
N ALA A 101 -4.86 8.83 -5.53
CA ALA A 101 -6.16 8.48 -6.14
C ALA A 101 -6.12 7.10 -6.76
N ALA A 102 -5.00 6.72 -7.41
CA ALA A 102 -4.84 5.39 -7.99
C ALA A 102 -4.83 4.29 -6.92
N ILE A 103 -4.26 4.55 -5.74
CA ILE A 103 -4.32 3.62 -4.61
C ILE A 103 -5.80 3.36 -4.22
N LEU A 104 -6.58 4.41 -4.08
CA LEU A 104 -7.99 4.29 -3.71
C LEU A 104 -8.80 3.54 -4.78
N CYS A 105 -8.55 3.83 -6.06
CA CYS A 105 -9.22 3.13 -7.15
C CYS A 105 -8.85 1.65 -7.21
N ALA A 106 -7.60 1.32 -6.97
CA ALA A 106 -7.15 -0.07 -6.93
C ALA A 106 -7.82 -0.83 -5.77
N ALA A 107 -7.92 -0.21 -4.61
CA ALA A 107 -8.61 -0.80 -3.45
C ALA A 107 -10.06 -1.12 -3.80
N ARG A 108 -10.75 -0.18 -4.44
CA ARG A 108 -12.14 -0.38 -4.85
C ARG A 108 -12.28 -1.57 -5.79
N ARG A 109 -11.42 -1.68 -6.78
CA ARG A 109 -11.48 -2.76 -7.77
C ARG A 109 -11.22 -4.13 -7.17
N LEU A 110 -10.39 -4.19 -6.12
CA LEU A 110 -10.17 -5.42 -5.37
C LEU A 110 -11.35 -5.80 -4.47
N GLY A 111 -12.30 -4.90 -4.28
CA GLY A 111 -13.40 -5.09 -3.35
C GLY A 111 -13.05 -4.74 -1.91
N ALA A 112 -11.89 -4.13 -1.68
CA ALA A 112 -11.52 -3.62 -0.36
C ALA A 112 -12.28 -2.33 -0.08
N HIS A 113 -12.71 -2.16 1.16
CA HIS A 113 -13.38 -0.93 1.59
C HIS A 113 -12.50 -0.06 2.48
N THR A 114 -11.30 -0.52 2.83
CA THR A 114 -10.39 0.22 3.70
C THR A 114 -8.96 0.15 3.14
N VAL A 115 -8.34 1.32 2.99
CA VAL A 115 -6.92 1.45 2.67
C VAL A 115 -6.16 1.69 3.96
N VAL A 116 -5.18 0.84 4.25
CA VAL A 116 -4.29 0.98 5.41
C VAL A 116 -3.07 1.76 4.95
N SER A 117 -2.92 2.99 5.44
CA SER A 117 -1.86 3.92 4.99
C SER A 117 -1.65 5.02 6.02
N GLU A 118 -0.41 5.52 6.13
CA GLU A 118 -0.15 6.71 6.92
C GLU A 118 -0.14 8.00 6.08
N ASP A 119 -0.17 7.86 4.73
CA ASP A 119 -0.01 9.01 3.83
C ASP A 119 -1.32 9.72 3.49
N LEU A 120 -2.44 9.05 3.67
CA LEU A 120 -3.78 9.60 3.42
C LEU A 120 -4.44 10.00 4.74
N ALA A 121 -5.49 10.81 4.65
CA ALA A 121 -6.17 11.33 5.84
C ALA A 121 -6.92 10.23 6.59
N HIS A 122 -6.49 9.94 7.81
CA HIS A 122 -7.10 8.94 8.67
C HIS A 122 -8.58 9.23 8.91
N GLY A 123 -9.40 8.21 8.72
CA GLY A 123 -10.85 8.29 8.92
C GLY A 123 -11.62 8.91 7.77
N GLN A 124 -10.94 9.44 6.76
CA GLN A 124 -11.58 10.04 5.61
C GLN A 124 -12.22 8.97 4.73
N ASP A 125 -13.43 9.25 4.26
CA ASP A 125 -14.13 8.44 3.26
C ASP A 125 -13.94 9.08 1.89
N TYR A 126 -13.40 8.29 0.95
CA TYR A 126 -13.21 8.71 -0.43
C TYR A 126 -14.14 7.87 -1.31
N ASN A 127 -15.36 8.32 -1.47
CA ASN A 127 -16.35 7.66 -2.32
C ASN A 127 -16.56 6.18 -1.94
N GLY A 128 -16.66 5.90 -0.65
CA GLY A 128 -16.90 4.56 -0.11
C GLY A 128 -15.66 3.81 0.35
N ILE A 129 -14.47 4.34 0.09
CA ILE A 129 -13.21 3.75 0.56
C ILE A 129 -12.72 4.58 1.76
N THR A 130 -12.59 3.94 2.91
CA THR A 130 -12.14 4.58 4.13
C THR A 130 -10.63 4.39 4.31
N VAL A 131 -9.96 5.37 4.89
CA VAL A 131 -8.53 5.28 5.20
C VAL A 131 -8.34 5.00 6.68
N PHE A 132 -7.46 4.06 6.98
CA PHE A 132 -7.06 3.75 8.35
C PHE A 132 -5.54 3.87 8.48
N ASN A 133 -5.08 4.76 9.36
CA ASN A 133 -3.66 4.88 9.70
C ASN A 133 -3.40 4.07 10.98
N PRO A 134 -2.70 2.92 10.91
CA PRO A 134 -2.55 2.03 12.05
C PRO A 134 -1.54 2.53 13.08
N PHE A 135 -0.82 3.61 12.77
CA PHE A 135 0.23 4.15 13.63
C PHE A 135 -0.27 5.26 14.56
N LEU A 136 -1.51 5.67 14.41
CA LEU A 136 -2.14 6.65 15.29
C LEU A 136 -2.65 5.96 16.56
N GLY A 137 -2.39 6.55 17.68
CA GLY A 137 -2.81 6.00 18.95
C GLY A 137 -1.67 5.37 19.67
#